data_73ff46f67694c8c8fd0de0ff31d24936
#
_entry.id   73ff46f67694c8c8fd0de0ff31d24936
#
_cell.length_a   1.000
_cell.length_b   1.000
_cell.length_c   1.000
_cell.angle_alpha   90.00
_cell.angle_beta   90.00
_cell.angle_gamma   90.00
#
_symmetry.space_group_name_H-M   'P 1'
#
loop_
_entity.id
_entity.type
_entity.pdbx_description
1 polymer ?
#
loop_
_entity_poly.entity_id
_entity_poly.type
_entity_poly.pdbx_seq_one_letter_code
_entity_poly.pdbx_strand_id
1 'polypeptide(L)'
;LSPKGIQEAIKAGDLLKEKGFVFDKAYTSYLKRAIKTQNYVLDRLDQDWIPVEKNWRLNEKHYGALQGLNKSTTAARYGDEQVLIWRRSYDIPAPALSPEDPRNPRFDPRYKDVPPALLPETESLKDTVERILPYWKEEIFPSLTHIDQILVTAHGNSLRGIIKYLKNISDEDIVGLNLPTAVPYVFDFDNDLRLINDYFLGDPEEIKKLMEAVAKQGQKK
;
A
#
# COMPACT_ATOMS: atom_id res chain seq x y z
N LEU A 1 7.35 -12.66 2.10
CA LEU A 1 7.77 -11.94 3.31
C LEU A 1 9.10 -12.49 3.79
N SER A 2 9.92 -11.63 4.37
CA SER A 2 11.08 -12.03 5.16
C SER A 2 10.61 -12.61 6.51
N PRO A 3 11.48 -13.35 7.25
CA PRO A 3 11.14 -13.79 8.61
C PRO A 3 10.66 -12.65 9.50
N LYS A 4 11.32 -11.48 9.44
CA LYS A 4 10.90 -10.28 10.14
C LYS A 4 9.50 -9.83 9.72
N GLY A 5 9.22 -9.76 8.40
CA GLY A 5 7.91 -9.36 7.89
C GLY A 5 6.77 -10.31 8.29
N ILE A 6 7.07 -11.59 8.48
CA ILE A 6 6.10 -12.56 9.04
C ILE A 6 5.79 -12.21 10.50
N GLN A 7 6.82 -11.96 11.32
CA GLN A 7 6.62 -11.59 12.73
C GLN A 7 5.87 -10.26 12.88
N GLU A 8 6.15 -9.29 12.03
CA GLU A 8 5.43 -8.01 11.99
C GLU A 8 3.94 -8.21 11.64
N ALA A 9 3.62 -9.09 10.68
CA ALA A 9 2.24 -9.40 10.31
C ALA A 9 1.49 -10.12 11.45
N ILE A 10 2.14 -11.08 12.12
CA ILE A 10 1.60 -11.78 13.30
C ILE A 10 1.32 -10.78 14.43
N LYS A 11 2.28 -9.90 14.75
CA LYS A 11 2.11 -8.86 15.77
C LYS A 11 0.94 -7.93 15.46
N ALA A 12 0.76 -7.57 14.18
CA ALA A 12 -0.38 -6.75 13.77
C ALA A 12 -1.72 -7.46 14.01
N GLY A 13 -1.81 -8.75 13.68
CA GLY A 13 -3.01 -9.56 13.93
C GLY A 13 -3.30 -9.72 15.43
N ASP A 14 -2.27 -10.02 16.24
CA ASP A 14 -2.42 -10.11 17.70
C ASP A 14 -2.92 -8.79 18.31
N LEU A 15 -2.40 -7.66 17.86
CA LEU A 15 -2.81 -6.35 18.34
C LEU A 15 -4.26 -6.03 17.97
N LEU A 16 -4.67 -6.33 16.73
CA LEU A 16 -6.05 -6.17 16.29
C LEU A 16 -7.00 -7.05 17.12
N LYS A 17 -6.62 -8.31 17.39
CA LYS A 17 -7.38 -9.23 18.25
C LYS A 17 -7.52 -8.71 19.67
N GLU A 18 -6.42 -8.24 20.28
CA GLU A 18 -6.41 -7.65 21.63
C GLU A 18 -7.35 -6.44 21.74
N LYS A 19 -7.43 -5.63 20.68
CA LYS A 19 -8.32 -4.45 20.61
C LYS A 19 -9.74 -4.78 20.20
N GLY A 20 -10.07 -6.03 19.97
CA GLY A 20 -11.43 -6.49 19.70
C GLY A 20 -11.93 -6.22 18.28
N PHE A 21 -11.04 -6.04 17.30
CA PHE A 21 -11.44 -5.86 15.91
C PHE A 21 -12.01 -7.15 15.32
N VAL A 22 -13.16 -7.02 14.65
CA VAL A 22 -13.85 -8.10 13.92
C VAL A 22 -14.22 -7.58 12.54
N PHE A 23 -13.61 -8.13 11.50
CA PHE A 23 -13.80 -7.65 10.14
C PHE A 23 -14.89 -8.45 9.41
N ASP A 24 -15.70 -7.76 8.62
CA ASP A 24 -16.73 -8.37 7.77
C ASP A 24 -16.19 -8.74 6.38
N LYS A 25 -15.22 -7.98 5.90
CA LYS A 25 -14.59 -8.18 4.60
C LYS A 25 -13.16 -7.66 4.60
N ALA A 26 -12.30 -8.28 3.79
CA ALA A 26 -10.95 -7.83 3.60
C ALA A 26 -10.62 -7.59 2.13
N TYR A 27 -9.76 -6.61 1.86
CA TYR A 27 -9.27 -6.24 0.54
C TYR A 27 -7.76 -6.28 0.49
N THR A 28 -7.20 -6.80 -0.59
CA THR A 28 -5.74 -6.81 -0.77
C THR A 28 -5.34 -6.72 -2.25
N SER A 29 -4.06 -6.53 -2.48
CA SER A 29 -3.49 -6.45 -3.82
C SER A 29 -3.24 -7.84 -4.44
N TYR A 30 -2.78 -7.86 -5.70
CA TYR A 30 -2.29 -9.08 -6.36
C TYR A 30 -0.87 -9.47 -5.95
N LEU A 31 -0.17 -8.62 -5.18
CA LEU A 31 1.21 -8.89 -4.82
C LEU A 31 1.31 -9.83 -3.61
N LYS A 32 2.07 -10.90 -3.78
CA LYS A 32 2.23 -12.00 -2.81
C LYS A 32 2.54 -11.52 -1.38
N ARG A 33 3.31 -10.44 -1.21
CA ARG A 33 3.66 -9.93 0.12
C ARG A 33 2.45 -9.39 0.88
N ALA A 34 1.53 -8.66 0.20
CA ALA A 34 0.32 -8.15 0.84
C ALA A 34 -0.66 -9.29 1.14
N ILE A 35 -0.88 -10.21 0.18
CA ILE A 35 -1.71 -11.40 0.39
C ILE A 35 -1.24 -12.19 1.61
N LYS A 36 0.06 -12.46 1.72
CA LYS A 36 0.60 -13.20 2.87
C LYS A 36 0.49 -12.44 4.18
N THR A 37 0.73 -11.12 4.18
CA THR A 37 0.50 -10.30 5.37
C THR A 37 -0.94 -10.41 5.84
N GLN A 38 -1.91 -10.25 4.93
CA GLN A 38 -3.33 -10.38 5.26
C GLN A 38 -3.68 -11.76 5.80
N ASN A 39 -3.17 -12.83 5.18
CA ASN A 39 -3.42 -14.19 5.66
C ASN A 39 -2.92 -14.38 7.10
N TYR A 40 -1.71 -13.91 7.44
CA TYR A 40 -1.22 -13.96 8.82
C TYR A 40 -2.08 -13.14 9.79
N VAL A 41 -2.56 -11.97 9.36
CA VAL A 41 -3.44 -11.14 10.19
C VAL A 41 -4.77 -11.85 10.45
N LEU A 42 -5.41 -12.39 9.39
CA LEU A 42 -6.71 -13.09 9.52
C LEU A 42 -6.57 -14.39 10.34
N ASP A 43 -5.50 -15.15 10.16
CA ASP A 43 -5.19 -16.33 10.97
C ASP A 43 -5.11 -15.99 12.47
N ARG A 44 -4.43 -14.88 12.83
CA ARG A 44 -4.35 -14.43 14.23
C ARG A 44 -5.70 -13.99 14.81
N LEU A 45 -6.59 -13.50 13.95
CA LEU A 45 -7.95 -13.07 14.32
C LEU A 45 -8.95 -14.24 14.38
N ASP A 46 -8.58 -15.45 13.93
CA ASP A 46 -9.49 -16.57 13.68
C ASP A 46 -10.60 -16.19 12.65
N GLN A 47 -10.24 -15.36 11.67
CA GLN A 47 -11.15 -14.82 10.66
C GLN A 47 -10.78 -15.19 9.20
N ASP A 48 -10.11 -16.32 8.98
CA ASP A 48 -9.78 -16.83 7.63
C ASP A 48 -11.01 -17.05 6.75
N TRP A 49 -12.18 -17.17 7.37
CA TRP A 49 -13.45 -17.46 6.73
C TRP A 49 -14.12 -16.24 6.08
N ILE A 50 -13.71 -15.02 6.41
CA ILE A 50 -14.35 -13.82 5.84
C ILE A 50 -14.04 -13.67 4.35
N PRO A 51 -14.92 -13.00 3.56
CA PRO A 51 -14.64 -12.70 2.16
C PRO A 51 -13.38 -11.86 1.99
N VAL A 52 -12.50 -12.30 1.10
CA VAL A 52 -11.28 -11.58 0.72
C VAL A 52 -11.32 -11.23 -0.76
N GLU A 53 -11.31 -9.96 -1.07
CA GLU A 53 -11.24 -9.46 -2.43
C GLU A 53 -9.83 -9.01 -2.78
N LYS A 54 -9.32 -9.50 -3.92
CA LYS A 54 -8.02 -9.12 -4.44
C LYS A 54 -8.21 -8.24 -5.67
N ASN A 55 -7.52 -7.10 -5.70
CA ASN A 55 -7.58 -6.23 -6.86
C ASN A 55 -6.21 -5.63 -7.17
N TRP A 56 -5.82 -5.63 -8.45
CA TRP A 56 -4.56 -5.10 -8.92
C TRP A 56 -4.42 -3.59 -8.67
N ARG A 57 -5.54 -2.85 -8.57
CA ARG A 57 -5.51 -1.42 -8.25
C ARG A 57 -4.96 -1.11 -6.85
N LEU A 58 -4.92 -2.12 -5.96
CA LEU A 58 -4.27 -2.01 -4.65
C LEU A 58 -2.76 -2.33 -4.69
N ASN A 59 -2.19 -2.70 -5.83
CA ASN A 59 -0.76 -2.97 -5.96
C ASN A 59 0.10 -1.77 -5.56
N GLU A 60 1.35 -2.06 -5.17
CA GLU A 60 2.36 -1.02 -4.97
C GLU A 60 2.59 -0.23 -6.27
N LYS A 61 3.04 1.00 -6.12
CA LYS A 61 3.50 1.85 -7.21
C LYS A 61 4.42 1.07 -8.15
N HIS A 62 4.19 1.17 -9.44
CA HIS A 62 5.04 0.53 -10.44
C HIS A 62 6.28 1.41 -10.72
N TYR A 63 7.46 0.89 -10.40
CA TYR A 63 8.72 1.63 -10.52
C TYR A 63 9.32 1.61 -11.93
N GLY A 64 8.56 1.29 -12.96
CA GLY A 64 9.01 1.30 -14.35
C GLY A 64 10.25 0.45 -14.58
N ALA A 65 11.18 0.97 -15.34
CA ALA A 65 12.45 0.29 -15.67
C ALA A 65 13.31 -0.04 -14.43
N LEU A 66 13.04 0.59 -13.27
CA LEU A 66 13.72 0.29 -12.00
C LEU A 66 13.17 -0.95 -11.29
N GLN A 67 12.06 -1.52 -11.78
CA GLN A 67 11.40 -2.66 -11.17
C GLN A 67 12.35 -3.87 -11.10
N GLY A 68 12.52 -4.43 -9.90
CA GLY A 68 13.39 -5.60 -9.68
C GLY A 68 14.89 -5.31 -9.65
N LEU A 69 15.32 -4.08 -9.92
CA LEU A 69 16.74 -3.72 -9.84
C LEU A 69 17.19 -3.48 -8.40
N ASN A 70 18.46 -3.81 -8.14
CA ASN A 70 19.08 -3.50 -6.86
C ASN A 70 19.26 -1.98 -6.72
N LYS A 71 18.97 -1.44 -5.53
CA LYS A 71 19.05 0.00 -5.23
C LYS A 71 20.44 0.57 -5.52
N SER A 72 21.51 -0.14 -5.13
CA SER A 72 22.90 0.31 -5.35
C SER A 72 23.27 0.35 -6.82
N THR A 73 22.87 -0.65 -7.61
CA THR A 73 23.12 -0.69 -9.05
C THR A 73 22.37 0.42 -9.77
N THR A 74 21.16 0.71 -9.35
CA THR A 74 20.34 1.79 -9.92
C THR A 74 20.96 3.16 -9.61
N ALA A 75 21.39 3.37 -8.36
CA ALA A 75 22.05 4.60 -7.95
C ALA A 75 23.39 4.82 -8.67
N ALA A 76 24.16 3.75 -8.88
CA ALA A 76 25.41 3.81 -9.66
C ALA A 76 25.16 4.20 -11.13
N ARG A 77 24.02 3.82 -11.72
CA ARG A 77 23.67 4.10 -13.10
C ARG A 77 23.10 5.48 -13.34
N TYR A 78 22.22 5.94 -12.44
CA TYR A 78 21.42 7.15 -12.64
C TYR A 78 21.75 8.29 -11.65
N GLY A 79 22.61 8.05 -10.68
CA GLY A 79 22.90 8.96 -9.58
C GLY A 79 21.88 8.84 -8.43
N ASP A 80 22.34 9.03 -7.21
CA ASP A 80 21.49 8.93 -5.99
C ASP A 80 20.36 9.97 -5.99
N GLU A 81 20.65 11.19 -6.44
CA GLU A 81 19.67 12.29 -6.49
C GLU A 81 18.51 11.98 -7.43
N GLN A 82 18.81 11.54 -8.65
CA GLN A 82 17.76 11.19 -9.62
C GLN A 82 16.90 10.01 -9.14
N VAL A 83 17.52 9.00 -8.55
CA VAL A 83 16.78 7.85 -7.98
C VAL A 83 15.91 8.28 -6.81
N LEU A 84 16.37 9.22 -5.99
CA LEU A 84 15.60 9.79 -4.89
C LEU A 84 14.37 10.55 -5.43
N ILE A 85 14.52 11.37 -6.46
CA ILE A 85 13.43 12.07 -7.14
C ILE A 85 12.36 11.07 -7.59
N TRP A 86 12.70 10.04 -8.34
CA TRP A 86 11.75 9.03 -8.82
C TRP A 86 11.04 8.26 -7.70
N ARG A 87 11.68 8.13 -6.55
CA ARG A 87 11.11 7.43 -5.40
C ARG A 87 10.21 8.30 -4.54
N ARG A 88 10.50 9.60 -4.47
CA ARG A 88 9.92 10.49 -3.46
C ARG A 88 9.03 11.58 -4.04
N SER A 89 9.24 12.02 -5.29
CA SER A 89 8.38 13.03 -5.89
C SER A 89 6.93 12.55 -6.02
N TYR A 90 6.02 13.49 -6.01
CA TYR A 90 4.60 13.21 -6.18
C TYR A 90 4.27 12.82 -7.64
N ASP A 91 4.79 13.56 -8.61
CA ASP A 91 4.37 13.52 -10.02
C ASP A 91 5.45 13.10 -11.03
N ILE A 92 6.68 12.82 -10.57
CA ILE A 92 7.79 12.41 -11.46
C ILE A 92 7.98 10.89 -11.39
N PRO A 93 7.55 10.12 -12.41
CA PRO A 93 7.76 8.68 -12.47
C PRO A 93 9.20 8.33 -12.89
N ALA A 94 9.62 7.10 -12.59
CA ALA A 94 10.81 6.51 -13.19
C ALA A 94 10.58 6.25 -14.69
N PRO A 95 11.63 6.04 -15.49
CA PRO A 95 11.49 5.66 -16.90
C PRO A 95 10.56 4.46 -17.07
N ALA A 96 9.67 4.52 -18.06
CA ALA A 96 8.75 3.42 -18.35
C ALA A 96 9.48 2.16 -18.79
N LEU A 97 8.88 1.01 -18.55
CA LEU A 97 9.28 -0.24 -19.22
C LEU A 97 8.91 -0.18 -20.69
N SER A 98 9.77 -0.73 -21.54
CA SER A 98 9.40 -0.93 -22.94
C SER A 98 8.24 -1.94 -23.04
N PRO A 99 7.39 -1.81 -24.06
CA PRO A 99 6.32 -2.76 -24.31
C PRO A 99 6.78 -4.21 -24.45
N GLU A 100 8.02 -4.43 -24.93
CA GLU A 100 8.63 -5.74 -25.14
C GLU A 100 9.41 -6.26 -23.93
N ASP A 101 9.58 -5.43 -22.88
CA ASP A 101 10.32 -5.86 -21.68
C ASP A 101 9.57 -7.01 -21.01
N PRO A 102 10.21 -8.16 -20.74
CA PRO A 102 9.55 -9.32 -20.14
C PRO A 102 8.99 -9.06 -18.73
N ARG A 103 9.41 -7.97 -18.08
CA ARG A 103 8.87 -7.52 -16.79
C ARG A 103 7.60 -6.68 -16.93
N ASN A 104 7.19 -6.35 -18.16
CA ASN A 104 5.99 -5.57 -18.40
C ASN A 104 4.76 -6.35 -17.88
N PRO A 105 3.87 -5.73 -17.10
CA PRO A 105 2.71 -6.40 -16.51
C PRO A 105 1.79 -7.10 -17.52
N ARG A 106 1.80 -6.69 -18.79
CA ARG A 106 1.01 -7.33 -19.86
C ARG A 106 1.35 -8.82 -20.08
N PHE A 107 2.56 -9.24 -19.71
CA PHE A 107 3.02 -10.63 -19.83
C PHE A 107 2.79 -11.45 -18.57
N ASP A 108 2.33 -10.82 -17.50
CA ASP A 108 2.09 -11.49 -16.23
C ASP A 108 0.67 -12.10 -16.18
N PRO A 109 0.53 -13.41 -16.00
CA PRO A 109 -0.78 -14.09 -16.01
C PRO A 109 -1.75 -13.60 -14.94
N ARG A 110 -1.27 -12.91 -13.90
CA ARG A 110 -2.12 -12.28 -12.89
C ARG A 110 -3.04 -11.20 -13.47
N TYR A 111 -2.65 -10.58 -14.57
CA TYR A 111 -3.36 -9.46 -15.20
C TYR A 111 -4.03 -9.83 -16.52
N LYS A 112 -4.18 -11.13 -16.83
CA LYS A 112 -4.75 -11.60 -18.11
C LYS A 112 -6.14 -11.03 -18.42
N ASP A 113 -6.91 -10.72 -17.38
CA ASP A 113 -8.27 -10.19 -17.49
C ASP A 113 -8.31 -8.64 -17.36
N VAL A 114 -7.16 -7.99 -17.27
CA VAL A 114 -7.04 -6.54 -17.21
C VAL A 114 -6.67 -6.01 -18.61
N PRO A 115 -7.42 -5.06 -19.17
CA PRO A 115 -7.04 -4.45 -20.45
C PRO A 115 -5.60 -3.91 -20.40
N PRO A 116 -4.73 -4.27 -21.35
CA PRO A 116 -3.32 -3.86 -21.33
C PRO A 116 -3.10 -2.34 -21.22
N ALA A 117 -4.01 -1.54 -21.77
CA ALA A 117 -3.97 -0.08 -21.71
C ALA A 117 -4.15 0.49 -20.28
N LEU A 118 -4.66 -0.31 -19.34
CA LEU A 118 -4.82 0.09 -17.94
C LEU A 118 -3.64 -0.35 -17.07
N LEU A 119 -2.75 -1.21 -17.59
CA LEU A 119 -1.61 -1.70 -16.82
C LEU A 119 -0.47 -0.68 -16.87
N PRO A 120 0.09 -0.27 -15.72
CA PRO A 120 1.13 0.74 -15.68
C PRO A 120 2.47 0.18 -16.19
N GLU A 121 3.13 0.92 -17.08
CA GLU A 121 4.52 0.70 -17.48
C GLU A 121 5.49 1.47 -16.55
N THR A 122 5.00 2.47 -15.87
CA THR A 122 5.63 3.22 -14.76
C THR A 122 4.56 4.01 -14.02
N GLU A 123 4.82 4.39 -12.78
CA GLU A 123 3.94 5.27 -11.99
C GLU A 123 4.75 6.25 -11.14
N SER A 124 4.28 7.48 -11.07
CA SER A 124 4.50 8.40 -9.97
C SER A 124 3.54 8.08 -8.80
N LEU A 125 3.64 8.79 -7.69
CA LEU A 125 2.63 8.66 -6.62
C LEU A 125 1.27 9.17 -7.10
N LYS A 126 1.24 10.23 -7.91
CA LYS A 126 0.03 10.78 -8.53
C LYS A 126 -0.69 9.72 -9.37
N ASP A 127 0.03 9.04 -10.26
CA ASP A 127 -0.53 7.96 -11.10
C ASP A 127 -1.09 6.81 -10.23
N THR A 128 -0.40 6.47 -9.15
CA THR A 128 -0.86 5.46 -8.19
C THR A 128 -2.16 5.89 -7.51
N VAL A 129 -2.29 7.17 -7.12
CA VAL A 129 -3.52 7.74 -6.56
C VAL A 129 -4.65 7.68 -7.59
N GLU A 130 -4.41 8.11 -8.82
CA GLU A 130 -5.39 8.08 -9.91
C GLU A 130 -5.87 6.65 -10.24
N ARG A 131 -5.00 5.65 -10.11
CA ARG A 131 -5.34 4.24 -10.30
C ARG A 131 -6.21 3.66 -9.19
N ILE A 132 -5.93 4.04 -7.93
CA ILE A 132 -6.59 3.42 -6.77
C ILE A 132 -7.92 4.08 -6.43
N LEU A 133 -8.05 5.40 -6.61
CA LEU A 133 -9.22 6.15 -6.16
C LEU A 133 -10.55 5.71 -6.79
N PRO A 134 -10.65 5.36 -8.08
CA PRO A 134 -11.89 4.82 -8.62
C PRO A 134 -12.33 3.56 -7.88
N TYR A 135 -11.42 2.60 -7.66
CA TYR A 135 -11.72 1.37 -6.93
C TYR A 135 -12.08 1.62 -5.46
N TRP A 136 -11.39 2.55 -4.81
CA TRP A 136 -11.73 2.97 -3.46
C TRP A 136 -13.14 3.55 -3.38
N LYS A 137 -13.48 4.49 -4.27
CA LYS A 137 -14.76 5.24 -4.24
C LYS A 137 -15.96 4.42 -4.71
N GLU A 138 -15.74 3.49 -5.64
CA GLU A 138 -16.83 2.76 -6.28
C GLU A 138 -17.09 1.39 -5.64
N GLU A 139 -16.08 0.78 -5.03
CA GLU A 139 -16.16 -0.57 -4.50
C GLU A 139 -15.88 -0.66 -2.99
N ILE A 140 -14.71 -0.18 -2.54
CA ILE A 140 -14.28 -0.39 -1.14
C ILE A 140 -15.10 0.47 -0.19
N PHE A 141 -15.07 1.77 -0.37
CA PHE A 141 -15.70 2.72 0.55
C PHE A 141 -17.22 2.56 0.64
N PRO A 142 -17.97 2.36 -0.47
CA PRO A 142 -19.40 2.11 -0.39
C PRO A 142 -19.79 0.83 0.35
N SER A 143 -18.90 -0.16 0.45
CA SER A 143 -19.19 -1.37 1.22
C SER A 143 -19.49 -1.08 2.70
N LEU A 144 -18.91 -0.02 3.26
CA LEU A 144 -19.16 0.45 4.63
C LEU A 144 -20.60 0.92 4.89
N THR A 145 -21.42 1.08 3.85
CA THR A 145 -22.87 1.33 4.03
C THR A 145 -23.64 0.09 4.47
N HIS A 146 -23.05 -1.09 4.35
CA HIS A 146 -23.71 -2.38 4.60
C HIS A 146 -22.95 -3.28 5.57
N ILE A 147 -21.72 -2.96 5.89
CA ILE A 147 -20.84 -3.70 6.78
C ILE A 147 -20.11 -2.73 7.72
N ASP A 148 -19.77 -3.20 8.91
CA ASP A 148 -19.24 -2.32 9.96
C ASP A 148 -17.73 -2.12 9.86
N GLN A 149 -16.97 -3.18 9.50
CA GLN A 149 -15.52 -3.13 9.52
C GLN A 149 -14.90 -3.81 8.30
N ILE A 150 -13.99 -3.11 7.64
CA ILE A 150 -13.17 -3.64 6.54
C ILE A 150 -11.69 -3.62 6.90
N LEU A 151 -10.97 -4.61 6.41
CA LEU A 151 -9.50 -4.66 6.48
C LEU A 151 -8.92 -4.43 5.08
N VAL A 152 -8.04 -3.44 4.93
CA VAL A 152 -7.30 -3.20 3.68
C VAL A 152 -5.82 -3.45 3.91
N THR A 153 -5.28 -4.50 3.28
CA THR A 153 -3.86 -4.83 3.35
C THR A 153 -3.20 -4.60 2.00
N ALA A 154 -2.40 -3.54 1.91
CA ALA A 154 -1.79 -3.12 0.65
C ALA A 154 -0.33 -2.68 0.83
N HIS A 155 0.08 -1.56 0.24
CA HIS A 155 1.47 -1.14 0.17
C HIS A 155 1.62 0.34 0.51
N GLY A 156 2.84 0.77 0.82
CA GLY A 156 3.12 2.12 1.26
C GLY A 156 2.55 3.19 0.33
N ASN A 157 2.77 3.10 -0.99
CA ASN A 157 2.28 4.13 -1.91
C ASN A 157 0.78 3.99 -2.19
N SER A 158 0.24 2.78 -2.32
CA SER A 158 -1.20 2.59 -2.53
C SER A 158 -2.02 3.05 -1.32
N LEU A 159 -1.58 2.72 -0.10
CA LEU A 159 -2.24 3.20 1.13
C LEU A 159 -2.12 4.72 1.29
N ARG A 160 -0.97 5.32 0.94
CA ARG A 160 -0.82 6.79 0.93
C ARG A 160 -1.82 7.46 0.00
N GLY A 161 -2.17 6.83 -1.13
CA GLY A 161 -3.20 7.33 -2.03
C GLY A 161 -4.58 7.40 -1.36
N ILE A 162 -4.97 6.35 -0.65
CA ILE A 162 -6.23 6.31 0.11
C ILE A 162 -6.21 7.34 1.24
N ILE A 163 -5.13 7.39 2.01
CA ILE A 163 -4.98 8.31 3.15
C ILE A 163 -5.00 9.77 2.68
N LYS A 164 -4.32 10.08 1.55
CA LYS A 164 -4.35 11.40 0.93
C LYS A 164 -5.77 11.86 0.66
N TYR A 165 -6.59 10.97 0.09
CA TYR A 165 -7.98 11.26 -0.19
C TYR A 165 -8.81 11.44 1.09
N LEU A 166 -8.71 10.51 2.06
CA LEU A 166 -9.49 10.53 3.29
C LEU A 166 -9.21 11.75 4.16
N LYS A 167 -7.95 12.19 4.22
CA LYS A 167 -7.50 13.30 5.07
C LYS A 167 -7.33 14.61 4.31
N ASN A 168 -7.66 14.65 3.02
CA ASN A 168 -7.46 15.81 2.15
C ASN A 168 -6.04 16.41 2.22
N ILE A 169 -5.02 15.53 2.21
CA ILE A 169 -3.62 15.93 2.29
C ILE A 169 -3.19 16.56 0.97
N SER A 170 -2.43 17.65 0.99
CA SER A 170 -1.90 18.30 -0.21
C SER A 170 -0.91 17.40 -0.99
N ASP A 171 -0.58 17.79 -2.22
CA ASP A 171 0.41 17.10 -3.04
C ASP A 171 1.82 17.23 -2.45
N GLU A 172 2.10 18.35 -1.82
CA GLU A 172 3.35 18.65 -1.14
C GLU A 172 3.50 17.83 0.15
N ASP A 173 2.45 17.78 0.98
CA ASP A 173 2.50 17.15 2.30
C ASP A 173 2.52 15.62 2.21
N ILE A 174 1.85 15.03 1.21
CA ILE A 174 1.80 13.57 1.05
C ILE A 174 3.19 12.97 0.84
N VAL A 175 4.13 13.71 0.29
CA VAL A 175 5.51 13.27 0.08
C VAL A 175 6.20 12.97 1.42
N GLY A 176 5.86 13.73 2.46
CA GLY A 176 6.38 13.58 3.83
C GLY A 176 5.75 12.44 4.64
N LEU A 177 4.60 11.91 4.23
CA LEU A 177 3.93 10.84 4.98
C LEU A 177 4.70 9.52 4.86
N ASN A 178 5.17 9.00 5.99
CA ASN A 178 5.83 7.71 6.09
C ASN A 178 4.95 6.73 6.87
N LEU A 179 4.58 5.62 6.23
CA LEU A 179 3.78 4.57 6.87
C LEU A 179 4.70 3.47 7.39
N PRO A 180 4.64 3.13 8.67
CA PRO A 180 5.39 2.00 9.22
C PRO A 180 4.84 0.68 8.67
N THR A 181 5.73 -0.30 8.46
CA THR A 181 5.34 -1.61 7.94
C THR A 181 4.53 -2.39 8.98
N ALA A 182 3.40 -2.96 8.56
CA ALA A 182 2.55 -3.84 9.38
C ALA A 182 2.11 -3.24 10.73
N VAL A 183 1.98 -1.92 10.80
CA VAL A 183 1.30 -1.24 11.91
C VAL A 183 -0.11 -0.89 11.45
N PRO A 184 -1.16 -1.41 12.12
CA PRO A 184 -2.53 -1.08 11.75
C PRO A 184 -2.80 0.41 11.91
N TYR A 185 -3.40 1.03 10.89
CA TYR A 185 -3.86 2.41 10.90
C TYR A 185 -5.39 2.42 10.79
N VAL A 186 -6.05 2.87 11.83
CA VAL A 186 -7.51 2.85 11.95
C VAL A 186 -8.09 4.18 11.49
N PHE A 187 -9.21 4.11 10.81
CA PHE A 187 -10.02 5.26 10.39
C PHE A 187 -11.45 5.01 10.86
N ASP A 188 -11.96 5.87 11.73
CA ASP A 188 -13.32 5.82 12.23
C ASP A 188 -14.22 6.79 11.45
N PHE A 189 -15.36 6.31 11.02
CA PHE A 189 -16.35 7.08 10.27
C PHE A 189 -17.66 7.17 11.04
N ASP A 190 -18.39 8.28 10.85
CA ASP A 190 -19.78 8.40 11.33
C ASP A 190 -20.77 7.66 10.40
N ASN A 191 -22.06 7.68 10.75
CA ASN A 191 -23.12 7.04 9.96
C ASN A 191 -23.30 7.64 8.55
N ASP A 192 -22.80 8.84 8.31
CA ASP A 192 -22.78 9.49 6.99
C ASP A 192 -21.45 9.21 6.24
N LEU A 193 -20.61 8.31 6.74
CA LEU A 193 -19.28 7.96 6.25
C LEU A 193 -18.31 9.16 6.21
N ARG A 194 -18.46 10.11 7.15
CA ARG A 194 -17.49 11.18 7.33
C ARG A 194 -16.40 10.71 8.29
N LEU A 195 -15.15 10.98 7.94
CA LEU A 195 -14.02 10.66 8.83
C LEU A 195 -14.11 11.49 10.11
N ILE A 196 -14.16 10.82 11.26
CA ILE A 196 -14.23 11.45 12.60
C ILE A 196 -12.96 11.27 13.41
N ASN A 197 -12.19 10.22 13.15
CA ASN A 197 -10.94 9.95 13.87
C ASN A 197 -10.00 9.09 13.02
N ASP A 198 -8.69 9.20 13.27
CA ASP A 198 -7.70 8.31 12.70
C ASP A 198 -6.50 8.13 13.66
N TYR A 199 -5.99 6.92 13.78
CA TYR A 199 -4.88 6.61 14.69
C TYR A 199 -4.16 5.31 14.32
N PHE A 200 -2.88 5.25 14.64
CA PHE A 200 -2.14 3.99 14.59
C PHE A 200 -2.38 3.17 15.86
N LEU A 201 -2.55 1.84 15.70
CA LEU A 201 -2.59 0.92 16.84
C LEU A 201 -1.17 0.59 17.30
N GLY A 202 -0.92 0.65 18.60
CA GLY A 202 0.33 0.27 19.24
C GLY A 202 0.93 1.37 20.09
N ASP A 203 2.16 1.17 20.52
CA ASP A 203 2.90 2.13 21.31
C ASP A 203 3.35 3.35 20.48
N PRO A 204 2.97 4.58 20.83
CA PRO A 204 3.28 5.77 20.03
C PRO A 204 4.78 6.00 19.82
N GLU A 205 5.63 5.69 20.81
CA GLU A 205 7.08 5.88 20.70
C GLU A 205 7.70 4.83 19.77
N GLU A 206 7.21 3.58 19.79
CA GLU A 206 7.63 2.54 18.86
C GLU A 206 7.22 2.91 17.43
N ILE A 207 5.98 3.35 17.23
CA ILE A 207 5.45 3.79 15.93
C ILE A 207 6.27 4.94 15.35
N LYS A 208 6.57 5.94 16.16
CA LYS A 208 7.41 7.08 15.75
C LYS A 208 8.79 6.62 15.26
N LYS A 209 9.45 5.72 15.99
CA LYS A 209 10.74 5.13 15.58
C LYS A 209 10.64 4.38 14.26
N LEU A 210 9.55 3.63 14.06
CA LEU A 210 9.31 2.91 12.80
C LEU A 210 9.08 3.86 11.63
N MET A 211 8.33 4.94 11.81
CA MET A 211 8.13 5.97 10.79
C MET A 211 9.44 6.66 10.42
N GLU A 212 10.28 7.00 11.40
CA GLU A 212 11.61 7.57 11.17
C GLU A 212 12.53 6.58 10.42
N ALA A 213 12.46 5.30 10.73
CA ALA A 213 13.22 4.28 10.03
C ALA A 213 12.82 4.18 8.55
N VAL A 214 11.52 4.28 8.24
CA VAL A 214 11.01 4.33 6.86
C VAL A 214 11.50 5.59 6.14
N ALA A 215 11.47 6.74 6.80
CA ALA A 215 12.00 7.99 6.24
C ALA A 215 13.49 7.88 5.87
N LYS A 216 14.30 7.28 6.74
CA LYS A 216 15.75 7.06 6.53
C LYS A 216 16.07 6.04 5.44
N GLN A 217 15.19 5.09 5.13
CA GLN A 217 15.40 4.12 4.04
C GLN A 217 15.51 4.77 2.65
N GLY A 218 15.02 5.98 2.48
CA GLY A 218 15.15 6.77 1.26
C GLY A 218 16.36 7.70 1.23
N GLN A 219 17.01 7.89 2.37
CA GLN A 219 18.22 8.71 2.52
C GLN A 219 19.39 7.76 2.76
N LYS A 220 20.29 7.62 1.79
CA LYS A 220 21.56 6.95 2.05
C LYS A 220 22.51 7.87 2.80
N LYS A 221 23.26 7.25 3.73
CA LYS A 221 24.55 7.77 4.17
C LYS A 221 25.55 7.74 3.03
#